data_b10524d151ed80a4769cbbcb8d65ee34
#
_entry.id   b10524d151ed80a4769cbbcb8d65ee34
#
_cell.length_a   1.000
_cell.length_b   1.000
_cell.length_c   1.000
_cell.angle_alpha   90.00
_cell.angle_beta   90.00
_cell.angle_gamma   90.00
#
_symmetry.space_group_name_H-M   'P 1'
#
loop_
_entity.id
_entity.type
_entity.pdbx_description
1 polymer ?
#
loop_
_entity_poly.entity_id
_entity_poly.type
_entity_poly.pdbx_seq_one_letter_code
_entity_poly.pdbx_strand_id
1 'polypeptide(L)'
;IDIRSLLKDTGAFTFDPGFTSTASCESKITFIDGDKGQLYYRGYPIEQLAENSDYLETCYLLIYGELPTAAQHKEFVETITKHTMVHEQLTWFFRGFRRDAHPMAMMTGVVGALAAFYQDSLDINNPDHRRVAEYRMISKIPTIAAMCYRYSIGAPFVFPRNDLDYTANFMNMMFSTPCEEYKPNPVLVKALDRIFILHADHEQNAS
;
A
#
# COMPACT_ATOMS: atom_id res chain seq x y z
N ILE A 1 -4.41 -20.72 -23.98
CA ILE A 1 -4.62 -20.33 -25.38
C ILE A 1 -4.44 -18.83 -25.46
N ASP A 2 -3.51 -18.38 -26.29
CA ASP A 2 -3.29 -16.96 -26.56
C ASP A 2 -4.38 -16.42 -27.51
N ILE A 3 -5.14 -15.42 -27.04
CA ILE A 3 -6.27 -14.85 -27.79
C ILE A 3 -5.94 -13.51 -28.44
N ARG A 4 -4.69 -13.02 -28.39
CA ARG A 4 -4.30 -11.70 -28.92
C ARG A 4 -4.57 -11.52 -30.40
N SER A 5 -4.49 -12.60 -31.18
CA SER A 5 -4.75 -12.55 -32.61
C SER A 5 -6.21 -12.83 -32.99
N LEU A 6 -7.06 -13.27 -32.04
CA LEU A 6 -8.39 -13.76 -32.31
C LEU A 6 -9.23 -12.78 -33.14
N LEU A 7 -9.28 -11.53 -32.74
CA LEU A 7 -10.03 -10.49 -33.47
C LEU A 7 -9.53 -10.33 -34.91
N LYS A 8 -8.22 -10.29 -35.11
CA LYS A 8 -7.61 -10.12 -36.43
C LYS A 8 -7.89 -11.32 -37.35
N ASP A 9 -7.84 -12.53 -36.79
CA ASP A 9 -7.90 -13.77 -37.56
C ASP A 9 -9.33 -14.21 -37.85
N THR A 10 -10.27 -13.89 -36.94
CA THR A 10 -11.66 -14.40 -37.00
C THR A 10 -12.74 -13.32 -36.99
N GLY A 11 -12.41 -12.07 -36.65
CA GLY A 11 -13.40 -11.01 -36.43
C GLY A 11 -14.22 -11.16 -35.16
N ALA A 12 -13.92 -12.14 -34.30
CA ALA A 12 -14.68 -12.45 -33.10
C ALA A 12 -13.95 -11.97 -31.84
N PHE A 13 -14.72 -11.67 -30.79
CA PHE A 13 -14.25 -11.40 -29.43
C PHE A 13 -14.57 -12.56 -28.50
N THR A 14 -13.78 -12.72 -27.45
CA THR A 14 -14.17 -13.57 -26.32
C THR A 14 -15.20 -12.83 -25.45
N PHE A 15 -16.21 -13.56 -24.98
CA PHE A 15 -17.15 -13.07 -23.99
C PHE A 15 -17.05 -13.97 -22.76
N ASP A 16 -16.49 -13.43 -21.68
CA ASP A 16 -16.25 -14.14 -20.42
C ASP A 16 -16.60 -13.20 -19.24
N PRO A 17 -17.87 -13.16 -18.83
CA PRO A 17 -18.31 -12.28 -17.73
C PRO A 17 -17.58 -12.61 -16.44
N GLY A 18 -16.90 -11.61 -15.87
CA GLY A 18 -16.23 -11.75 -14.59
C GLY A 18 -14.93 -12.57 -14.61
N PHE A 19 -14.34 -12.80 -15.78
CA PHE A 19 -13.09 -13.55 -15.93
C PHE A 19 -13.13 -14.95 -15.33
N THR A 20 -14.25 -15.67 -15.53
CA THR A 20 -14.43 -17.03 -15.01
C THR A 20 -13.58 -18.09 -15.74
N SER A 21 -13.20 -17.81 -17.00
CA SER A 21 -12.44 -18.73 -17.86
C SER A 21 -11.24 -18.08 -18.55
N THR A 22 -11.09 -16.76 -18.44
CA THR A 22 -10.02 -16.00 -19.11
C THR A 22 -9.11 -15.37 -18.06
N ALA A 23 -7.83 -15.74 -18.07
CA ALA A 23 -6.81 -15.09 -17.24
C ALA A 23 -6.50 -13.69 -17.80
N SER A 24 -6.51 -12.69 -16.94
CA SER A 24 -6.19 -11.29 -17.32
C SER A 24 -4.70 -11.07 -17.56
N CYS A 25 -3.85 -11.76 -16.80
CA CYS A 25 -2.40 -11.71 -16.92
C CYS A 25 -1.73 -12.95 -16.32
N GLU A 26 -0.43 -13.07 -16.54
CA GLU A 26 0.46 -13.97 -15.81
C GLU A 26 1.10 -13.20 -14.67
N SER A 27 1.02 -13.73 -13.44
CA SER A 27 1.65 -13.16 -12.25
C SER A 27 2.60 -14.16 -11.61
N LYS A 28 3.73 -13.65 -11.06
CA LYS A 28 4.70 -14.40 -10.26
C LYS A 28 4.76 -13.88 -8.81
N ILE A 29 3.83 -13.02 -8.43
CA ILE A 29 3.86 -12.34 -7.13
C ILE A 29 3.10 -13.17 -6.10
N THR A 30 1.82 -13.40 -6.33
CA THR A 30 0.93 -14.06 -5.38
C THR A 30 0.33 -15.32 -5.98
N PHE A 31 0.24 -16.37 -5.16
CA PHE A 31 -0.51 -17.58 -5.47
C PHE A 31 -1.58 -17.79 -4.40
N ILE A 32 -2.81 -17.97 -4.83
CA ILE A 32 -3.96 -18.23 -3.96
C ILE A 32 -4.64 -19.52 -4.39
N ASP A 33 -4.81 -20.45 -3.46
CA ASP A 33 -5.65 -21.63 -3.62
C ASP A 33 -6.73 -21.57 -2.52
N GLY A 34 -7.89 -21.05 -2.88
CA GLY A 34 -9.01 -20.89 -1.94
C GLY A 34 -9.59 -22.21 -1.44
N ASP A 35 -9.54 -23.28 -2.26
CA ASP A 35 -10.05 -24.59 -1.89
C ASP A 35 -9.18 -25.25 -0.81
N LYS A 36 -7.88 -25.01 -0.87
CA LYS A 36 -6.91 -25.51 0.12
C LYS A 36 -6.57 -24.52 1.22
N GLY A 37 -7.04 -23.28 1.12
CA GLY A 37 -6.72 -22.20 2.06
C GLY A 37 -5.23 -21.84 2.04
N GLN A 38 -4.60 -21.82 0.87
CA GLN A 38 -3.20 -21.52 0.69
C GLN A 38 -2.97 -20.15 0.06
N LEU A 39 -2.08 -19.38 0.67
CA LEU A 39 -1.61 -18.09 0.15
C LEU A 39 -0.08 -18.05 0.20
N TYR A 40 0.54 -17.71 -0.91
CA TYR A 40 1.99 -17.56 -1.03
C TYR A 40 2.33 -16.22 -1.66
N TYR A 41 3.29 -15.51 -1.08
CA TYR A 41 3.93 -14.33 -1.67
C TYR A 41 5.32 -14.70 -2.18
N ARG A 42 5.55 -14.57 -3.49
CA ARG A 42 6.84 -14.95 -4.12
C ARG A 42 7.32 -16.36 -3.76
N GLY A 43 6.38 -17.29 -3.49
CA GLY A 43 6.67 -18.66 -3.08
C GLY A 43 6.84 -18.87 -1.58
N TYR A 44 6.77 -17.83 -0.75
CA TYR A 44 6.80 -17.94 0.71
C TYR A 44 5.38 -18.11 1.26
N PRO A 45 5.12 -19.12 2.11
CA PRO A 45 3.82 -19.28 2.76
C PRO A 45 3.49 -18.08 3.63
N ILE A 46 2.24 -17.64 3.59
CA ILE A 46 1.81 -16.44 4.33
C ILE A 46 1.98 -16.58 5.84
N GLU A 47 1.81 -17.78 6.38
CA GLU A 47 1.99 -18.09 7.80
C GLU A 47 3.42 -17.78 8.25
N GLN A 48 4.42 -18.14 7.44
CA GLN A 48 5.82 -17.88 7.75
C GLN A 48 6.13 -16.39 7.74
N LEU A 49 5.60 -15.65 6.76
CA LEU A 49 5.78 -14.20 6.69
C LEU A 49 5.09 -13.51 7.89
N ALA A 50 3.86 -13.89 8.22
CA ALA A 50 3.12 -13.31 9.33
C ALA A 50 3.77 -13.57 10.71
N GLU A 51 4.51 -14.66 10.86
CA GLU A 51 5.18 -15.01 12.12
C GLU A 51 6.57 -14.39 12.24
N ASN A 52 7.35 -14.38 11.16
CA ASN A 52 8.79 -14.11 11.20
C ASN A 52 9.22 -12.84 10.48
N SER A 53 8.34 -12.18 9.73
CA SER A 53 8.63 -10.97 8.97
C SER A 53 7.90 -9.75 9.55
N ASP A 54 8.27 -8.57 9.08
CA ASP A 54 7.49 -7.34 9.25
C ASP A 54 6.89 -6.89 7.91
N TYR A 55 5.99 -5.91 7.98
CA TYR A 55 5.30 -5.43 6.77
C TYR A 55 6.26 -4.85 5.72
N LEU A 56 7.30 -4.11 6.12
CA LEU A 56 8.25 -3.52 5.16
C LEU A 56 9.15 -4.57 4.53
N GLU A 57 9.54 -5.62 5.26
CA GLU A 57 10.24 -6.77 4.69
C GLU A 57 9.37 -7.50 3.65
N THR A 58 8.07 -7.65 3.96
CA THR A 58 7.10 -8.20 3.00
C THR A 58 6.92 -7.31 1.77
N CYS A 59 6.86 -5.98 1.94
CA CYS A 59 6.85 -5.04 0.81
C CYS A 59 8.10 -5.21 -0.08
N TYR A 60 9.27 -5.33 0.53
CA TYR A 60 10.51 -5.58 -0.19
C TYR A 60 10.45 -6.88 -0.99
N LEU A 61 9.99 -7.97 -0.37
CA LEU A 61 9.80 -9.26 -1.03
C LEU A 61 8.89 -9.16 -2.25
N LEU A 62 7.76 -8.48 -2.12
CA LEU A 62 6.79 -8.32 -3.21
C LEU A 62 7.38 -7.52 -4.39
N ILE A 63 8.13 -6.46 -4.11
CA ILE A 63 8.74 -5.60 -5.13
C ILE A 63 9.91 -6.31 -5.82
N TYR A 64 10.85 -6.86 -5.04
CA TYR A 64 12.12 -7.36 -5.56
C TYR A 64 12.14 -8.87 -5.83
N GLY A 65 11.18 -9.63 -5.30
CA GLY A 65 11.01 -11.06 -5.57
C GLY A 65 11.74 -11.98 -4.62
N GLU A 66 12.54 -11.46 -3.71
CA GLU A 66 13.29 -12.21 -2.70
C GLU A 66 13.36 -11.42 -1.37
N LEU A 67 13.56 -12.13 -0.27
CA LEU A 67 13.71 -11.49 1.04
C LEU A 67 15.01 -10.66 1.09
N PRO A 68 14.97 -9.49 1.75
CA PRO A 68 16.15 -8.64 1.85
C PRO A 68 17.21 -9.24 2.77
N THR A 69 18.47 -8.96 2.49
CA THR A 69 19.53 -9.05 3.50
C THR A 69 19.31 -8.00 4.59
N ALA A 70 19.93 -8.15 5.75
CA ALA A 70 19.82 -7.18 6.85
C ALA A 70 20.22 -5.74 6.43
N ALA A 71 21.21 -5.61 5.54
CA ALA A 71 21.63 -4.32 5.01
C ALA A 71 20.58 -3.69 4.09
N GLN A 72 20.03 -4.49 3.17
CA GLN A 72 18.96 -4.06 2.25
C GLN A 72 17.68 -3.69 3.00
N HIS A 73 17.28 -4.49 3.99
CA HIS A 73 16.13 -4.19 4.83
C HIS A 73 16.29 -2.86 5.53
N LYS A 74 17.46 -2.63 6.17
CA LYS A 74 17.75 -1.37 6.84
C LYS A 74 17.69 -0.17 5.89
N GLU A 75 18.29 -0.27 4.71
CA GLU A 75 18.26 0.80 3.70
C GLU A 75 16.82 1.07 3.22
N PHE A 76 16.05 0.03 2.98
CA PHE A 76 14.65 0.14 2.58
C PHE A 76 13.82 0.84 3.66
N VAL A 77 13.91 0.39 4.91
CA VAL A 77 13.21 1.00 6.05
C VAL A 77 13.58 2.48 6.20
N GLU A 78 14.87 2.82 6.12
CA GLU A 78 15.33 4.21 6.19
C GLU A 78 14.76 5.06 5.05
N THR A 79 14.69 4.50 3.84
CA THR A 79 14.14 5.19 2.68
C THR A 79 12.64 5.44 2.86
N ILE A 80 11.86 4.44 3.26
CA ILE A 80 10.44 4.60 3.51
C ILE A 80 10.19 5.61 4.63
N THR A 81 10.92 5.53 5.74
CA THR A 81 10.78 6.42 6.90
C THR A 81 11.01 7.90 6.52
N LYS A 82 11.99 8.18 5.65
CA LYS A 82 12.29 9.55 5.20
C LYS A 82 11.26 10.14 4.23
N HIS A 83 10.35 9.34 3.69
CA HIS A 83 9.35 9.76 2.71
C HIS A 83 7.91 9.84 3.24
N THR A 84 7.69 9.62 4.54
CA THR A 84 6.36 9.56 5.16
C THR A 84 5.61 10.90 5.18
N MET A 85 6.33 12.04 5.22
CA MET A 85 5.71 13.36 5.19
C MET A 85 5.02 13.64 3.85
N VAL A 86 3.87 14.27 3.92
CA VAL A 86 3.13 14.80 2.75
C VAL A 86 3.38 16.29 2.62
N HIS A 87 3.15 16.82 1.42
CA HIS A 87 3.28 18.25 1.17
C HIS A 87 2.26 19.04 2.02
N GLU A 88 2.68 20.17 2.60
CA GLU A 88 1.82 21.00 3.47
C GLU A 88 0.49 21.37 2.83
N GLN A 89 0.50 21.76 1.56
CA GLN A 89 -0.72 22.13 0.83
C GLN A 89 -1.71 20.96 0.68
N LEU A 90 -1.25 19.71 0.80
CA LEU A 90 -2.16 18.57 0.77
C LEU A 90 -3.13 18.60 1.96
N THR A 91 -2.73 19.15 3.10
CA THR A 91 -3.62 19.33 4.26
C THR A 91 -4.80 20.23 3.95
N TRP A 92 -4.61 21.19 3.05
CA TRP A 92 -5.69 22.11 2.63
C TRP A 92 -6.66 21.44 1.67
N PHE A 93 -6.21 20.47 0.91
CA PHE A 93 -7.07 19.68 0.01
C PHE A 93 -8.20 18.99 0.77
N PHE A 94 -7.94 18.53 2.01
CA PHE A 94 -8.96 17.95 2.87
C PHE A 94 -10.13 18.90 3.17
N ARG A 95 -9.89 20.21 3.19
CA ARG A 95 -10.95 21.20 3.47
C ARG A 95 -12.03 21.26 2.39
N GLY A 96 -11.77 20.71 1.22
CA GLY A 96 -12.74 20.59 0.13
C GLY A 96 -13.73 19.43 0.31
N PHE A 97 -13.45 18.49 1.20
CA PHE A 97 -14.35 17.37 1.46
C PHE A 97 -15.38 17.71 2.54
N ARG A 98 -16.54 17.08 2.45
CA ARG A 98 -17.50 17.06 3.55
C ARG A 98 -16.96 16.18 4.68
N ARG A 99 -17.27 16.52 5.94
CA ARG A 99 -16.83 15.73 7.10
C ARG A 99 -17.43 14.33 7.15
N ASP A 100 -18.63 14.17 6.59
CA ASP A 100 -19.34 12.91 6.47
C ASP A 100 -18.97 12.12 5.21
N ALA A 101 -17.97 12.57 4.45
CA ALA A 101 -17.46 11.83 3.30
C ALA A 101 -16.83 10.50 3.73
N HIS A 102 -17.07 9.45 2.96
CA HIS A 102 -16.46 8.15 3.22
C HIS A 102 -14.93 8.23 3.14
N PRO A 103 -14.17 7.70 4.12
CA PRO A 103 -12.71 7.78 4.14
C PRO A 103 -12.03 7.29 2.86
N MET A 104 -12.56 6.24 2.23
CA MET A 104 -12.02 5.73 0.96
C MET A 104 -12.21 6.71 -0.21
N ALA A 105 -13.31 7.46 -0.25
CA ALA A 105 -13.51 8.50 -1.25
C ALA A 105 -12.50 9.64 -1.06
N MET A 106 -12.25 10.04 0.19
CA MET A 106 -11.21 11.01 0.50
C MET A 106 -9.82 10.49 0.11
N MET A 107 -9.47 9.25 0.47
CA MET A 107 -8.19 8.63 0.09
C MET A 107 -7.99 8.63 -1.42
N THR A 108 -8.99 8.21 -2.19
CA THR A 108 -8.91 8.19 -3.66
C THR A 108 -8.59 9.58 -4.22
N GLY A 109 -9.28 10.62 -3.73
CA GLY A 109 -9.03 12.00 -4.15
C GLY A 109 -7.63 12.50 -3.77
N VAL A 110 -7.22 12.26 -2.52
CA VAL A 110 -5.93 12.72 -1.99
C VAL A 110 -4.76 11.99 -2.65
N VAL A 111 -4.86 10.67 -2.84
CA VAL A 111 -3.84 9.88 -3.55
C VAL A 111 -3.70 10.34 -5.01
N GLY A 112 -4.82 10.57 -5.70
CA GLY A 112 -4.78 11.14 -7.05
C GLY A 112 -4.11 12.52 -7.10
N ALA A 113 -4.31 13.36 -6.07
CA ALA A 113 -3.69 14.65 -5.97
C ALA A 113 -2.16 14.61 -5.77
N LEU A 114 -1.59 13.49 -5.29
CA LEU A 114 -0.13 13.35 -5.12
C LEU A 114 0.64 13.60 -6.43
N ALA A 115 0.07 13.24 -7.58
CA ALA A 115 0.68 13.49 -8.88
C ALA A 115 0.95 14.98 -9.15
N ALA A 116 0.12 15.88 -8.58
CA ALA A 116 0.32 17.32 -8.70
C ALA A 116 1.49 17.86 -7.85
N PHE A 117 1.93 17.10 -6.84
CA PHE A 117 3.00 17.51 -5.93
C PHE A 117 4.35 16.82 -6.24
N TYR A 118 4.33 15.71 -6.99
CA TYR A 118 5.52 14.88 -7.26
C TYR A 118 5.68 14.61 -8.75
N GLN A 119 5.95 15.65 -9.52
CA GLN A 119 6.06 15.57 -10.99
C GLN A 119 7.33 14.88 -11.49
N ASP A 120 8.29 14.64 -10.62
CA ASP A 120 9.58 14.01 -10.90
C ASP A 120 9.51 12.48 -11.05
N SER A 121 8.33 11.88 -10.92
CA SER A 121 8.13 10.41 -10.95
C SER A 121 6.82 9.98 -11.63
N LEU A 122 6.41 10.69 -12.68
CA LEU A 122 5.13 10.43 -13.36
C LEU A 122 5.27 9.54 -14.62
N ASP A 123 6.47 9.36 -15.16
CA ASP A 123 6.66 8.51 -16.32
C ASP A 123 6.68 7.03 -15.92
N ILE A 124 5.56 6.35 -16.17
CA ILE A 124 5.39 4.92 -15.89
C ILE A 124 6.31 4.01 -16.72
N ASN A 125 6.88 4.49 -17.83
CA ASN A 125 7.81 3.72 -18.65
C ASN A 125 9.25 3.81 -18.10
N ASN A 126 9.55 4.81 -17.28
CA ASN A 126 10.85 4.96 -16.65
C ASN A 126 10.90 4.11 -15.36
N PRO A 127 11.80 3.10 -15.26
CA PRO A 127 11.89 2.23 -14.08
C PRO A 127 12.27 2.97 -12.80
N ASP A 128 13.06 4.05 -12.88
CA ASP A 128 13.44 4.82 -11.70
C ASP A 128 12.25 5.65 -11.19
N HIS A 129 11.44 6.22 -12.09
CA HIS A 129 10.21 6.90 -11.70
C HIS A 129 9.21 5.94 -11.04
N ARG A 130 9.05 4.72 -11.57
CA ARG A 130 8.20 3.70 -10.93
C ARG A 130 8.67 3.37 -9.52
N ARG A 131 9.97 3.13 -9.34
CA ARG A 131 10.55 2.83 -8.03
C ARG A 131 10.32 3.95 -7.01
N VAL A 132 10.54 5.20 -7.43
CA VAL A 132 10.27 6.37 -6.59
C VAL A 132 8.78 6.47 -6.24
N ALA A 133 7.90 6.22 -7.20
CA ALA A 133 6.45 6.23 -6.98
C ALA A 133 6.02 5.13 -6.01
N GLU A 134 6.55 3.91 -6.14
CA GLU A 134 6.31 2.78 -5.22
C GLU A 134 6.69 3.15 -3.79
N TYR A 135 7.89 3.67 -3.58
CA TYR A 135 8.36 4.08 -2.25
C TYR A 135 7.50 5.21 -1.66
N ARG A 136 7.14 6.19 -2.47
CA ARG A 136 6.26 7.29 -2.04
C ARG A 136 4.87 6.78 -1.67
N MET A 137 4.30 5.85 -2.42
CA MET A 137 3.00 5.27 -2.11
C MET A 137 3.05 4.50 -0.79
N ILE A 138 3.98 3.58 -0.63
CA ILE A 138 4.14 2.81 0.61
C ILE A 138 4.32 3.75 1.81
N SER A 139 5.17 4.77 1.69
CA SER A 139 5.49 5.67 2.80
C SER A 139 4.37 6.64 3.16
N LYS A 140 3.61 7.15 2.17
CA LYS A 140 2.63 8.23 2.38
C LYS A 140 1.20 7.76 2.63
N ILE A 141 0.84 6.55 2.19
CA ILE A 141 -0.50 6.00 2.39
C ILE A 141 -0.91 5.97 3.87
N PRO A 142 -0.08 5.53 4.82
CA PRO A 142 -0.45 5.58 6.24
C PRO A 142 -0.72 6.99 6.75
N THR A 143 0.09 7.97 6.33
CA THR A 143 -0.12 9.37 6.69
C THR A 143 -1.44 9.90 6.15
N ILE A 144 -1.74 9.62 4.88
CA ILE A 144 -2.99 10.03 4.24
C ILE A 144 -4.19 9.34 4.90
N ALA A 145 -4.10 8.03 5.18
CA ALA A 145 -5.17 7.28 5.84
C ALA A 145 -5.46 7.84 7.24
N ALA A 146 -4.41 8.12 8.02
CA ALA A 146 -4.55 8.76 9.32
C ALA A 146 -5.20 10.15 9.20
N MET A 147 -4.81 10.95 8.21
CA MET A 147 -5.42 12.26 7.94
C MET A 147 -6.89 12.14 7.58
N CYS A 148 -7.29 11.16 6.75
CA CYS A 148 -8.69 10.91 6.44
C CYS A 148 -9.52 10.61 7.68
N TYR A 149 -9.03 9.71 8.55
CA TYR A 149 -9.68 9.38 9.81
C TYR A 149 -9.81 10.60 10.71
N ARG A 150 -8.71 11.32 10.96
CA ARG A 150 -8.72 12.48 11.85
C ARG A 150 -9.61 13.60 11.33
N TYR A 151 -9.65 13.81 10.02
CA TYR A 151 -10.55 14.76 9.40
C TYR A 151 -12.02 14.39 9.65
N SER A 152 -12.39 13.11 9.49
CA SER A 152 -13.77 12.65 9.70
C SER A 152 -14.26 12.85 11.13
N ILE A 153 -13.38 12.68 12.13
CA ILE A 153 -13.72 12.87 13.55
C ILE A 153 -13.51 14.32 14.03
N GLY A 154 -13.02 15.21 13.16
CA GLY A 154 -12.76 16.62 13.51
C GLY A 154 -11.56 16.85 14.40
N ALA A 155 -10.61 15.92 14.45
CA ALA A 155 -9.36 16.03 15.20
C ALA A 155 -8.25 16.70 14.38
N PRO A 156 -7.28 17.38 15.03
CA PRO A 156 -6.13 17.95 14.33
C PRO A 156 -5.26 16.85 13.70
N PHE A 157 -4.63 17.12 12.56
CA PHE A 157 -3.68 16.17 11.96
C PHE A 157 -2.48 15.95 12.86
N VAL A 158 -2.00 14.72 12.88
CA VAL A 158 -0.74 14.31 13.51
C VAL A 158 0.20 13.86 12.41
N PHE A 159 1.42 14.39 12.45
CA PHE A 159 2.44 14.10 11.45
C PHE A 159 3.30 12.90 11.87
N PRO A 160 3.94 12.22 10.89
CA PRO A 160 4.78 11.06 11.18
C PRO A 160 6.00 11.39 12.03
N ARG A 161 6.46 10.40 12.78
CA ARG A 161 7.65 10.42 13.62
C ARG A 161 8.67 9.40 13.09
N ASN A 162 9.91 9.81 12.91
CA ASN A 162 10.96 8.94 12.37
C ASN A 162 11.60 8.00 13.41
N ASP A 163 11.25 8.14 14.68
CA ASP A 163 11.70 7.29 15.78
C ASP A 163 10.80 6.08 16.05
N LEU A 164 9.67 5.99 15.34
CA LEU A 164 8.74 4.87 15.42
C LEU A 164 8.87 3.98 14.17
N ASP A 165 8.63 2.68 14.35
CA ASP A 165 8.46 1.77 13.22
C ASP A 165 7.21 2.13 12.39
N TYR A 166 7.07 1.51 11.22
CA TYR A 166 6.02 1.82 10.26
C TYR A 166 4.60 1.71 10.87
N THR A 167 4.34 0.61 11.54
CA THR A 167 3.00 0.33 12.10
C THR A 167 2.73 1.13 13.36
N ALA A 168 3.72 1.28 14.25
CA ALA A 168 3.59 2.15 15.42
C ALA A 168 3.41 3.61 15.04
N ASN A 169 4.09 4.08 13.98
CA ASN A 169 3.93 5.42 13.45
C ASN A 169 2.52 5.65 12.88
N PHE A 170 1.97 4.70 12.16
CA PHE A 170 0.59 4.77 11.71
C PHE A 170 -0.39 4.89 12.89
N MET A 171 -0.25 4.05 13.91
CA MET A 171 -1.08 4.13 15.11
C MET A 171 -0.92 5.46 15.84
N ASN A 172 0.31 5.99 15.94
CA ASN A 172 0.56 7.30 16.50
C ASN A 172 -0.19 8.39 15.74
N MET A 173 -0.12 8.40 14.42
CA MET A 173 -0.84 9.38 13.60
C MET A 173 -2.36 9.26 13.72
N MET A 174 -2.87 8.05 13.89
CA MET A 174 -4.32 7.80 14.05
C MET A 174 -4.84 8.29 15.41
N PHE A 175 -4.16 7.96 16.51
CA PHE A 175 -4.74 7.96 17.87
C PHE A 175 -4.12 8.95 18.84
N SER A 176 -2.93 9.49 18.57
CA SER A 176 -2.34 10.46 19.50
C SER A 176 -3.14 11.76 19.55
N THR A 177 -3.09 12.43 20.68
CA THR A 177 -3.72 13.74 20.87
C THR A 177 -2.68 14.75 21.34
N PRO A 178 -2.86 16.06 21.09
CA PRO A 178 -1.92 17.07 21.57
C PRO A 178 -1.89 17.22 23.10
N CYS A 179 -2.88 16.63 23.80
CA CYS A 179 -3.08 16.84 25.23
C CYS A 179 -2.25 15.91 26.11
N GLU A 180 -1.78 14.78 25.56
CA GLU A 180 -1.06 13.75 26.30
C GLU A 180 -0.12 12.95 25.39
N GLU A 181 0.88 12.32 26.00
CA GLU A 181 1.79 11.43 25.26
C GLU A 181 1.08 10.13 24.89
N TYR A 182 1.07 9.82 23.60
CA TYR A 182 0.57 8.53 23.10
C TYR A 182 1.72 7.54 22.93
N LYS A 183 1.59 6.36 23.55
CA LYS A 183 2.53 5.25 23.39
C LYS A 183 1.79 4.09 22.72
N PRO A 184 2.12 3.76 21.46
CA PRO A 184 1.50 2.63 20.79
C PRO A 184 1.71 1.33 21.58
N ASN A 185 0.63 0.58 21.82
CA ASN A 185 0.70 -0.69 22.52
C ASN A 185 1.41 -1.73 21.64
N PRO A 186 2.54 -2.35 22.08
CA PRO A 186 3.32 -3.26 21.25
C PRO A 186 2.54 -4.48 20.76
N VAL A 187 1.57 -4.96 21.54
CA VAL A 187 0.72 -6.09 21.13
C VAL A 187 -0.19 -5.69 19.96
N LEU A 188 -0.78 -4.50 20.02
CA LEU A 188 -1.62 -3.97 18.95
C LEU A 188 -0.80 -3.62 17.71
N VAL A 189 0.39 -3.05 17.89
CA VAL A 189 1.34 -2.79 16.77
C VAL A 189 1.63 -4.08 16.03
N LYS A 190 2.04 -5.14 16.75
CA LYS A 190 2.35 -6.43 16.14
C LYS A 190 1.12 -7.08 15.48
N ALA A 191 -0.06 -6.96 16.08
CA ALA A 191 -1.29 -7.48 15.49
C ALA A 191 -1.64 -6.75 14.19
N LEU A 192 -1.53 -5.42 14.17
CA LEU A 192 -1.80 -4.61 12.98
C LEU A 192 -0.76 -4.85 11.88
N ASP A 193 0.50 -5.01 12.23
CA ASP A 193 1.56 -5.34 11.28
C ASP A 193 1.28 -6.65 10.55
N ARG A 194 0.85 -7.67 11.28
CA ARG A 194 0.39 -8.94 10.69
C ARG A 194 -0.81 -8.77 9.76
N ILE A 195 -1.76 -7.90 10.13
CA ILE A 195 -2.90 -7.58 9.26
C ILE A 195 -2.40 -6.93 7.96
N PHE A 196 -1.43 -6.04 8.02
CA PHE A 196 -0.83 -5.44 6.84
C PHE A 196 -0.14 -6.48 5.95
N ILE A 197 0.62 -7.43 6.54
CA ILE A 197 1.23 -8.54 5.80
C ILE A 197 0.15 -9.38 5.09
N LEU A 198 -0.91 -9.76 5.81
CA LEU A 198 -1.99 -10.58 5.26
C LEU A 198 -2.76 -9.89 4.12
N HIS A 199 -2.72 -8.56 4.03
CA HIS A 199 -3.40 -7.75 3.02
C HIS A 199 -2.44 -7.04 2.06
N ALA A 200 -1.16 -7.42 2.05
CA ALA A 200 -0.15 -6.72 1.27
C ALA A 200 -0.35 -6.86 -0.24
N ASP A 201 -0.89 -8.00 -0.70
CA ASP A 201 -1.24 -8.23 -2.10
C ASP A 201 -2.45 -9.16 -2.22
N HIS A 202 -3.35 -8.83 -3.13
CA HIS A 202 -4.56 -9.58 -3.47
C HIS A 202 -4.62 -9.90 -4.97
N GLU A 203 -3.48 -10.05 -5.62
CA GLU A 203 -3.35 -10.16 -7.07
C GLU A 203 -3.76 -8.86 -7.81
N GLN A 204 -3.99 -8.97 -9.11
CA GLN A 204 -4.37 -7.81 -9.91
C GLN A 204 -5.75 -7.29 -9.53
N ASN A 205 -5.83 -5.97 -9.40
CA ASN A 205 -7.13 -5.30 -9.29
C ASN A 205 -7.90 -5.45 -10.61
N ALA A 206 -9.18 -5.80 -10.52
CA ALA A 206 -10.06 -5.99 -11.66
C ALA A 206 -10.53 -4.66 -12.31
N SER A 207 -10.20 -3.51 -11.74
CA SER A 207 -10.60 -2.19 -12.25
C SER A 207 -9.50 -1.45 -12.98
#